data_6da415fbae196b36028c754b3e3a350d
#
_entry.id   6da415fbae196b36028c754b3e3a350d
#
_cell.length_a   1.000
_cell.length_b   1.000
_cell.length_c   1.000
_cell.angle_alpha   90.00
_cell.angle_beta   90.00
_cell.angle_gamma   90.00
#
_symmetry.space_group_name_H-M   'P 1'
#
loop_
_entity.id
_entity.type
_entity.pdbx_description
1 polymer ?
#
loop_
_entity_poly.entity_id
_entity_poly.type
_entity_poly.pdbx_seq_one_letter_code
_entity_poly.pdbx_strand_id
1 'polypeptide(L)'
;MEPQVPDKGEIIACVQKLSSYLGKENVCVRYDPILLNSKYNVDYHVRAFNKLCTMLKGYVSKIIVSFVDDYKNVRNNHLDYHEPSNEEYLKLKEAFEKNDMKIVSCMENKYHIGDEKDCCISIKYAFERTGKLFKEWKARDCHCVNMVDVGAYNSCLHGCKYCYANLIPNKLYQTIRCNVRL
;
A
#
# COMPACT_ATOMS: atom_id res chain seq x y z
N MET A 1 11.59 6.22 -9.25
CA MET A 1 11.27 5.67 -7.93
C MET A 1 11.22 4.14 -7.96
N GLU A 2 10.64 3.53 -8.95
CA GLU A 2 10.29 2.11 -9.07
C GLU A 2 10.89 1.51 -10.36
N PRO A 3 12.21 1.29 -10.45
CA PRO A 3 12.90 1.04 -11.71
C PRO A 3 12.52 -0.26 -12.41
N GLN A 4 12.08 -1.27 -11.67
CA GLN A 4 11.77 -2.61 -12.20
C GLN A 4 10.34 -3.06 -11.86
N VAL A 5 9.47 -2.13 -11.46
CA VAL A 5 8.05 -2.43 -11.28
C VAL A 5 7.38 -2.52 -12.66
N PRO A 6 6.54 -3.53 -12.93
CA PRO A 6 5.80 -3.65 -14.18
C PRO A 6 4.95 -2.40 -14.50
N ASP A 7 4.55 -2.26 -15.75
CA ASP A 7 3.67 -1.17 -16.16
C ASP A 7 2.38 -1.15 -15.33
N LYS A 8 1.91 0.05 -15.01
CA LYS A 8 0.73 0.22 -14.15
C LYS A 8 -0.54 -0.38 -14.78
N GLY A 9 -0.64 -0.38 -16.11
CA GLY A 9 -1.74 -1.02 -16.82
C GLY A 9 -1.73 -2.54 -16.65
N GLU A 10 -0.56 -3.17 -16.70
CA GLU A 10 -0.41 -4.61 -16.44
C GLU A 10 -0.80 -4.97 -15.00
N ILE A 11 -0.38 -4.15 -14.02
CA ILE A 11 -0.75 -4.36 -12.62
C ILE A 11 -2.27 -4.25 -12.44
N ILE A 12 -2.92 -3.25 -13.04
CA ILE A 12 -4.36 -3.07 -12.96
C ILE A 12 -5.10 -4.24 -13.62
N ALA A 13 -4.66 -4.68 -14.80
CA ALA A 13 -5.25 -5.84 -15.47
C ALA A 13 -5.11 -7.12 -14.60
N CYS A 14 -3.97 -7.29 -13.93
CA CYS A 14 -3.76 -8.38 -12.99
C CYS A 14 -4.74 -8.31 -11.79
N VAL A 15 -4.94 -7.13 -11.21
CA VAL A 15 -5.91 -6.91 -10.11
C VAL A 15 -7.33 -7.23 -10.56
N GLN A 16 -7.75 -6.77 -11.74
CA GLN A 16 -9.07 -7.06 -12.30
C GLN A 16 -9.27 -8.56 -12.53
N LYS A 17 -8.24 -9.23 -13.05
CA LYS A 17 -8.24 -10.69 -13.23
C LYS A 17 -8.32 -11.42 -11.89
N LEU A 18 -7.55 -11.02 -10.87
CA LEU A 18 -7.65 -11.59 -9.52
C LEU A 18 -9.03 -11.43 -8.94
N SER A 19 -9.65 -10.25 -9.11
CA SER A 19 -11.00 -9.98 -8.64
C SER A 19 -12.04 -10.90 -9.30
N SER A 20 -11.88 -11.21 -10.59
CA SER A 20 -12.79 -12.13 -11.29
C SER A 20 -12.73 -13.56 -10.76
N TYR A 21 -11.60 -13.99 -10.21
CA TYR A 21 -11.43 -15.32 -9.63
C TYR A 21 -11.80 -15.39 -8.14
N LEU A 22 -11.44 -14.36 -7.39
CA LEU A 22 -11.54 -14.38 -5.93
C LEU A 22 -12.79 -13.68 -5.39
N GLY A 23 -13.47 -12.88 -6.22
CA GLY A 23 -14.49 -11.93 -5.80
C GLY A 23 -13.87 -10.61 -5.29
N LYS A 24 -14.53 -9.50 -5.64
CA LYS A 24 -14.03 -8.15 -5.30
C LYS A 24 -13.83 -7.91 -3.80
N GLU A 25 -14.62 -8.57 -2.97
CA GLU A 25 -14.55 -8.46 -1.49
C GLU A 25 -13.26 -9.05 -0.91
N ASN A 26 -12.55 -9.88 -1.67
CA ASN A 26 -11.28 -10.51 -1.28
C ASN A 26 -10.05 -9.82 -1.85
N VAL A 27 -10.25 -8.78 -2.65
CA VAL A 27 -9.16 -8.03 -3.29
C VAL A 27 -9.14 -6.60 -2.78
N CYS A 28 -7.99 -6.14 -2.36
CA CYS A 28 -7.72 -4.74 -2.06
C CYS A 28 -6.44 -4.30 -2.75
N VAL A 29 -6.30 -3.01 -2.98
CA VAL A 29 -5.10 -2.41 -3.57
C VAL A 29 -4.48 -1.43 -2.60
N ARG A 30 -3.16 -1.32 -2.60
CA ARG A 30 -2.42 -0.31 -1.86
C ARG A 30 -1.98 0.80 -2.81
N TYR A 31 -2.33 2.04 -2.47
CA TYR A 31 -1.75 3.26 -3.03
C TYR A 31 -0.75 3.81 -2.01
N ASP A 32 0.45 3.27 -2.04
CA ASP A 32 1.39 3.31 -0.93
C ASP A 32 2.84 3.14 -1.43
N PRO A 33 3.74 4.04 -1.06
CA PRO A 33 3.51 5.24 -0.26
C PRO A 33 3.08 6.48 -1.07
N ILE A 34 2.34 7.39 -0.42
CA ILE A 34 2.17 8.76 -0.90
C ILE A 34 3.47 9.50 -0.55
N LEU A 35 4.20 9.95 -1.56
CA LEU A 35 5.46 10.66 -1.42
C LEU A 35 5.34 12.03 -2.07
N LEU A 36 5.47 13.09 -1.29
CA LEU A 36 5.33 14.47 -1.75
C LEU A 36 6.68 15.10 -2.05
N ASN A 37 6.79 15.65 -3.25
CA ASN A 37 7.91 16.50 -3.69
C ASN A 37 7.49 17.37 -4.89
N SER A 38 8.44 18.08 -5.49
CA SER A 38 8.16 18.94 -6.64
C SER A 38 7.54 18.22 -7.85
N LYS A 39 7.87 16.94 -8.07
CA LYS A 39 7.34 16.12 -9.16
C LYS A 39 6.04 15.41 -8.77
N TYR A 40 6.01 14.82 -7.60
CA TYR A 40 4.90 14.07 -7.05
C TYR A 40 4.14 14.94 -6.04
N ASN A 41 3.57 16.04 -6.52
CA ASN A 41 2.82 16.99 -5.72
C ASN A 41 1.37 16.55 -5.51
N VAL A 42 0.60 17.32 -4.76
CA VAL A 42 -0.82 17.06 -4.47
C VAL A 42 -1.62 16.80 -5.74
N ASP A 43 -1.47 17.67 -6.77
CA ASP A 43 -2.22 17.54 -8.02
C ASP A 43 -1.88 16.25 -8.77
N TYR A 44 -0.60 15.83 -8.73
CA TYR A 44 -0.19 14.54 -9.27
C TYR A 44 -0.92 13.39 -8.57
N HIS A 45 -0.92 13.37 -7.24
CA HIS A 45 -1.55 12.32 -6.46
C HIS A 45 -3.08 12.30 -6.65
N VAL A 46 -3.71 13.45 -6.69
CA VAL A 46 -5.17 13.55 -6.94
C VAL A 46 -5.51 12.95 -8.30
N ARG A 47 -4.79 13.34 -9.37
CA ARG A 47 -5.04 12.77 -10.72
C ARG A 47 -4.77 11.26 -10.77
N ALA A 48 -3.66 10.82 -10.20
CA ALA A 48 -3.28 9.40 -10.20
C ALA A 48 -4.28 8.55 -9.42
N PHE A 49 -4.70 9.01 -8.25
CA PHE A 49 -5.65 8.31 -7.40
C PHE A 49 -7.05 8.24 -8.04
N ASN A 50 -7.56 9.34 -8.59
CA ASN A 50 -8.84 9.36 -9.28
C ASN A 50 -8.84 8.40 -10.49
N LYS A 51 -7.75 8.36 -11.26
CA LYS A 51 -7.59 7.40 -12.36
C LYS A 51 -7.60 5.97 -11.84
N LEU A 52 -6.88 5.68 -10.75
CA LEU A 52 -6.85 4.37 -10.11
C LEU A 52 -8.25 3.94 -9.66
N CYS A 53 -8.99 4.82 -8.96
CA CYS A 53 -10.36 4.57 -8.53
C CYS A 53 -11.27 4.24 -9.72
N THR A 54 -11.19 5.02 -10.80
CA THR A 54 -11.99 4.77 -12.02
C THR A 54 -11.71 3.39 -12.61
N MET A 55 -10.44 2.99 -12.68
CA MET A 55 -10.04 1.71 -13.27
C MET A 55 -10.34 0.50 -12.37
N LEU A 56 -10.43 0.69 -11.05
CA LEU A 56 -10.64 -0.37 -10.08
C LEU A 56 -12.06 -0.40 -9.49
N LYS A 57 -12.93 0.52 -9.89
CA LYS A 57 -14.33 0.53 -9.45
C LYS A 57 -15.01 -0.80 -9.79
N GLY A 58 -15.56 -1.46 -8.79
CA GLY A 58 -16.21 -2.78 -8.94
C GLY A 58 -15.26 -3.98 -8.87
N TYR A 59 -13.94 -3.78 -8.84
CA TYR A 59 -12.94 -4.85 -8.79
C TYR A 59 -12.28 -5.03 -7.42
N VAL A 60 -12.32 -4.03 -6.55
CA VAL A 60 -11.69 -4.12 -5.24
C VAL A 60 -12.65 -3.74 -4.12
N SER A 61 -12.41 -4.28 -2.93
CA SER A 61 -13.21 -3.97 -1.75
C SER A 61 -12.86 -2.61 -1.13
N LYS A 62 -11.59 -2.21 -1.24
CA LYS A 62 -11.04 -0.97 -0.68
C LYS A 62 -9.68 -0.64 -1.29
N ILE A 63 -9.27 0.61 -1.13
CA ILE A 63 -7.91 1.07 -1.38
C ILE A 63 -7.27 1.43 -0.04
N ILE A 64 -6.07 0.90 0.19
CA ILE A 64 -5.28 1.19 1.39
C ILE A 64 -4.25 2.24 1.02
N VAL A 65 -4.13 3.29 1.83
CA VAL A 65 -3.19 4.39 1.62
C VAL A 65 -2.25 4.54 2.81
N SER A 66 -1.04 4.98 2.59
CA SER A 66 -0.13 5.49 3.62
C SER A 66 0.85 6.48 3.02
N PHE A 67 1.39 7.37 3.85
CA PHE A 67 2.47 8.27 3.46
C PHE A 67 3.83 7.57 3.59
N VAL A 68 4.85 8.16 2.97
CA VAL A 68 6.20 7.63 3.10
C VAL A 68 6.73 7.84 4.52
N ASP A 69 7.21 6.78 5.13
CA ASP A 69 7.90 6.85 6.41
C ASP A 69 9.40 7.07 6.23
N ASP A 70 10.05 7.67 7.23
CA ASP A 70 11.49 7.90 7.26
C ASP A 70 12.29 6.61 7.54
N TYR A 71 12.14 5.62 6.67
CA TYR A 71 12.92 4.39 6.77
C TYR A 71 14.40 4.61 6.45
N LYS A 72 15.25 3.74 6.98
CA LYS A 72 16.70 3.74 6.72
C LYS A 72 17.03 3.83 5.22
N ASN A 73 16.28 3.13 4.37
CA ASN A 73 16.50 3.14 2.93
C ASN A 73 16.08 4.43 2.26
N VAL A 74 15.04 5.08 2.75
CA VAL A 74 14.62 6.42 2.31
C VAL A 74 15.76 7.40 2.52
N ARG A 75 16.36 7.39 3.72
CA ARG A 75 17.54 8.21 4.05
C ARG A 75 18.77 7.83 3.23
N ASN A 76 19.09 6.55 3.11
CA ASN A 76 20.25 6.07 2.35
C ASN A 76 20.16 6.36 0.85
N ASN A 77 18.96 6.35 0.29
CA ASN A 77 18.72 6.69 -1.11
C ASN A 77 18.57 8.20 -1.35
N HIS A 78 18.71 9.03 -0.30
CA HIS A 78 18.59 10.50 -0.37
C HIS A 78 17.33 10.91 -1.14
N LEU A 79 16.19 10.33 -0.79
CA LEU A 79 14.95 10.66 -1.46
C LEU A 79 14.57 12.10 -1.16
N ASP A 80 14.27 12.84 -2.23
CA ASP A 80 13.68 14.16 -2.13
C ASP A 80 12.18 14.00 -1.82
N TYR A 81 11.79 14.30 -0.60
CA TYR A 81 10.40 14.33 -0.16
C TYR A 81 10.23 15.23 1.07
N HIS A 82 9.02 15.64 1.32
CA HIS A 82 8.64 16.36 2.54
C HIS A 82 7.38 15.75 3.15
N GLU A 83 7.21 15.93 4.45
CA GLU A 83 5.94 15.63 5.11
C GLU A 83 4.85 16.57 4.60
N PRO A 84 3.61 16.09 4.43
CA PRO A 84 2.53 16.94 3.99
C PRO A 84 2.30 18.10 4.98
N SER A 85 2.19 19.32 4.47
CA SER A 85 1.62 20.42 5.22
C SER A 85 0.13 20.14 5.52
N ASN A 86 -0.45 20.82 6.49
CA ASN A 86 -1.87 20.67 6.78
C ASN A 86 -2.75 20.95 5.56
N GLU A 87 -2.39 21.94 4.74
CA GLU A 87 -3.13 22.28 3.52
C GLU A 87 -3.04 21.16 2.47
N GLU A 88 -1.86 20.62 2.24
CA GLU A 88 -1.64 19.51 1.30
C GLU A 88 -2.39 18.25 1.75
N TYR A 89 -2.30 17.94 3.03
CA TYR A 89 -3.02 16.80 3.61
C TYR A 89 -4.53 16.94 3.44
N LEU A 90 -5.11 18.10 3.78
CA LEU A 90 -6.55 18.33 3.67
C LEU A 90 -7.02 18.24 2.20
N LYS A 91 -6.24 18.77 1.26
CA LYS A 91 -6.53 18.64 -0.18
C LYS A 91 -6.52 17.19 -0.65
N LEU A 92 -5.53 16.41 -0.22
CA LEU A 92 -5.45 14.98 -0.55
C LEU A 92 -6.62 14.21 0.07
N LYS A 93 -6.90 14.44 1.36
CA LYS A 93 -8.00 13.81 2.09
C LYS A 93 -9.33 14.07 1.37
N GLU A 94 -9.67 15.32 1.14
CA GLU A 94 -10.90 15.71 0.47
C GLU A 94 -11.02 15.09 -0.93
N ALA A 95 -9.94 15.16 -1.73
CA ALA A 95 -9.95 14.63 -3.09
C ALA A 95 -10.06 13.11 -3.13
N PHE A 96 -9.43 12.41 -2.20
CA PHE A 96 -9.47 10.95 -2.13
C PHE A 96 -10.85 10.48 -1.65
N GLU A 97 -11.38 11.08 -0.58
CA GLU A 97 -12.68 10.72 0.01
C GLU A 97 -13.89 11.06 -0.89
N LYS A 98 -13.73 11.95 -1.87
CA LYS A 98 -14.75 12.20 -2.91
C LYS A 98 -14.96 11.03 -3.88
N ASN A 99 -14.00 10.09 -3.95
CA ASN A 99 -14.19 8.92 -4.79
C ASN A 99 -15.18 7.95 -4.14
N ASP A 100 -16.01 7.34 -4.97
CA ASP A 100 -16.96 6.29 -4.55
C ASP A 100 -16.23 4.95 -4.32
N MET A 101 -15.23 4.98 -3.44
CA MET A 101 -14.38 3.86 -3.07
C MET A 101 -14.12 3.88 -1.57
N LYS A 102 -14.15 2.73 -0.94
CA LYS A 102 -13.73 2.62 0.45
C LYS A 102 -12.23 2.82 0.55
N ILE A 103 -11.81 3.79 1.36
CA ILE A 103 -10.40 4.13 1.60
C ILE A 103 -10.06 3.84 3.06
N VAL A 104 -8.88 3.32 3.28
CA VAL A 104 -8.37 2.95 4.60
C VAL A 104 -6.93 3.41 4.73
N SER A 105 -6.62 4.16 5.75
CA SER A 105 -5.24 4.48 6.10
C SER A 105 -4.55 3.30 6.79
N CYS A 106 -3.26 3.14 6.53
CA CYS A 106 -2.44 2.12 7.16
C CYS A 106 -1.38 2.77 8.04
N MET A 107 -1.50 2.62 9.36
CA MET A 107 -0.57 3.14 10.36
C MET A 107 -0.35 4.66 10.30
N GLU A 108 -1.43 5.40 10.02
CA GLU A 108 -1.40 6.85 9.89
C GLU A 108 -2.13 7.51 11.06
N ASN A 109 -1.38 7.92 12.07
CA ASN A 109 -1.97 8.61 13.22
C ASN A 109 -2.18 10.11 12.98
N LYS A 110 -1.30 10.72 12.17
CA LYS A 110 -1.30 12.16 11.90
C LYS A 110 -2.07 12.54 10.64
N TYR A 111 -1.99 11.70 9.60
CA TYR A 111 -2.49 11.99 8.25
C TYR A 111 -3.55 10.98 7.81
N HIS A 112 -4.56 10.79 8.62
CA HIS A 112 -5.57 9.77 8.38
C HIS A 112 -6.53 10.15 7.23
N ILE A 113 -6.69 9.26 6.26
CA ILE A 113 -7.64 9.36 5.14
C ILE A 113 -8.60 8.17 5.22
N GLY A 114 -9.89 8.42 5.07
CA GLY A 114 -10.95 7.42 5.22
C GLY A 114 -11.49 7.32 6.65
N ASP A 115 -12.21 6.24 6.96
CA ASP A 115 -12.78 6.02 8.30
C ASP A 115 -11.69 5.58 9.29
N GLU A 116 -11.56 6.29 10.40
CA GLU A 116 -10.58 6.01 11.46
C GLU A 116 -10.73 4.63 12.11
N LYS A 117 -11.92 4.06 12.06
CA LYS A 117 -12.22 2.73 12.60
C LYS A 117 -11.88 1.60 11.62
N ASP A 118 -11.62 1.93 10.38
CA ASP A 118 -11.28 0.94 9.36
C ASP A 118 -9.79 0.56 9.43
N CYS A 119 -9.49 -0.65 8.96
CA CYS A 119 -8.14 -1.19 8.96
C CYS A 119 -7.88 -2.10 7.77
N CYS A 120 -6.61 -2.45 7.54
CA CYS A 120 -6.23 -3.29 6.40
C CYS A 120 -6.90 -4.66 6.45
N ILE A 121 -6.82 -5.36 7.58
CA ILE A 121 -7.48 -6.66 7.83
C ILE A 121 -8.13 -6.61 9.21
N SER A 122 -9.44 -6.44 9.24
CA SER A 122 -10.19 -6.38 10.49
C SER A 122 -10.40 -7.78 11.12
N ILE A 123 -10.59 -7.82 12.44
CA ILE A 123 -10.97 -9.04 13.16
C ILE A 123 -12.24 -9.63 12.57
N LYS A 124 -13.23 -8.79 12.25
CA LYS A 124 -14.50 -9.23 11.63
C LYS A 124 -14.24 -9.95 10.31
N TYR A 125 -13.47 -9.33 9.40
CA TYR A 125 -13.12 -9.94 8.11
C TYR A 125 -12.40 -11.28 8.29
N ALA A 126 -11.40 -11.33 9.17
CA ALA A 126 -10.67 -12.57 9.45
C ALA A 126 -11.58 -13.68 10.02
N PHE A 127 -12.50 -13.32 10.91
CA PHE A 127 -13.50 -14.27 11.45
C PHE A 127 -14.44 -14.78 10.35
N GLU A 128 -14.99 -13.92 9.52
CA GLU A 128 -15.89 -14.29 8.42
C GLU A 128 -15.24 -15.27 7.42
N ARG A 129 -13.90 -15.17 7.24
CA ARG A 129 -13.15 -16.03 6.31
C ARG A 129 -12.70 -17.35 6.91
N THR A 130 -12.47 -17.40 8.21
CA THR A 130 -11.82 -18.56 8.84
C THR A 130 -12.66 -19.24 9.90
N GLY A 131 -13.71 -18.61 10.40
CA GLY A 131 -14.48 -19.05 11.57
C GLY A 131 -13.71 -18.96 12.89
N LYS A 132 -12.49 -18.39 12.90
CA LYS A 132 -11.63 -18.32 14.08
C LYS A 132 -11.59 -16.90 14.64
N LEU A 133 -11.53 -16.79 15.96
CA LEU A 133 -11.32 -15.52 16.66
C LEU A 133 -9.84 -15.14 16.66
N PHE A 134 -9.56 -13.92 16.25
CA PHE A 134 -8.22 -13.34 16.25
C PHE A 134 -8.14 -12.20 17.24
N LYS A 135 -6.92 -11.92 17.72
CA LYS A 135 -6.64 -10.77 18.58
C LYS A 135 -6.24 -9.56 17.72
N GLU A 136 -6.51 -8.37 18.23
CA GLU A 136 -6.02 -7.14 17.66
C GLU A 136 -4.49 -7.04 17.81
N TRP A 137 -3.82 -6.42 16.87
CA TRP A 137 -2.37 -6.22 16.89
C TRP A 137 -1.99 -5.03 17.76
N LYS A 138 -1.91 -5.24 19.05
CA LYS A 138 -1.60 -4.20 20.04
C LYS A 138 -0.22 -3.54 19.90
N ALA A 139 0.71 -4.15 19.16
CA ALA A 139 2.04 -3.60 18.94
C ALA A 139 2.09 -2.57 17.79
N ARG A 140 0.97 -2.35 17.12
CA ARG A 140 0.84 -1.37 16.04
C ARG A 140 -0.35 -0.46 16.32
N ASP A 141 -0.21 0.78 15.92
CA ASP A 141 -1.26 1.80 16.02
C ASP A 141 -2.27 1.62 14.86
N CYS A 142 -2.89 0.45 14.80
CA CYS A 142 -3.93 0.12 13.83
C CYS A 142 -4.86 -0.93 14.41
N HIS A 143 -6.11 -0.97 13.97
CA HIS A 143 -7.13 -1.95 14.37
C HIS A 143 -7.05 -3.27 13.60
N CYS A 144 -5.89 -3.59 13.03
CA CYS A 144 -5.70 -4.84 12.30
C CYS A 144 -5.63 -6.05 13.25
N VAL A 145 -5.97 -7.23 12.71
CA VAL A 145 -5.67 -8.49 13.39
C VAL A 145 -4.16 -8.65 13.60
N ASN A 146 -3.79 -9.37 14.65
CA ASN A 146 -2.40 -9.76 14.85
C ASN A 146 -1.96 -10.67 13.70
N MET A 147 -0.93 -10.25 12.96
CA MET A 147 -0.41 -10.93 11.77
C MET A 147 1.05 -11.31 11.97
N VAL A 148 1.47 -12.35 11.27
CA VAL A 148 2.89 -12.75 11.15
C VAL A 148 3.35 -12.41 9.74
N ASP A 149 4.46 -11.68 9.64
CA ASP A 149 5.12 -11.45 8.36
C ASP A 149 5.82 -12.73 7.90
N VAL A 150 5.45 -13.23 6.73
CA VAL A 150 6.07 -14.40 6.10
C VAL A 150 7.05 -14.02 4.98
N GLY A 151 7.26 -12.71 4.78
CA GLY A 151 8.19 -12.18 3.78
C GLY A 151 9.66 -12.36 4.19
N ALA A 152 10.54 -12.28 3.20
CA ALA A 152 11.98 -12.24 3.40
C ALA A 152 12.54 -10.90 2.94
N TYR A 153 13.32 -10.23 3.79
CA TYR A 153 14.03 -9.00 3.41
C TYR A 153 14.99 -9.27 2.27
N ASN A 154 15.20 -8.28 1.40
CA ASN A 154 16.08 -8.34 0.23
C ASN A 154 15.70 -9.42 -0.80
N SER A 155 14.46 -9.87 -0.84
CA SER A 155 13.98 -10.87 -1.80
C SER A 155 13.27 -10.29 -3.02
N CYS A 156 12.82 -9.02 -2.96
CA CYS A 156 12.10 -8.36 -4.04
C CYS A 156 13.08 -7.74 -5.08
N LEU A 157 12.84 -7.99 -6.37
CA LEU A 157 13.68 -7.53 -7.47
C LEU A 157 13.31 -6.14 -8.00
N HIS A 158 12.21 -5.53 -7.53
CA HIS A 158 11.71 -4.27 -8.10
C HIS A 158 12.60 -3.05 -7.81
N GLY A 159 13.41 -3.08 -6.75
CA GLY A 159 14.39 -2.04 -6.45
C GLY A 159 13.77 -0.66 -6.12
N CYS A 160 12.56 -0.62 -5.58
CA CYS A 160 11.90 0.62 -5.20
C CYS A 160 12.75 1.40 -4.19
N LYS A 161 13.01 2.67 -4.47
CA LYS A 161 13.93 3.49 -3.65
C LYS A 161 13.43 3.79 -2.24
N TYR A 162 12.13 3.72 -2.02
CA TYR A 162 11.47 3.92 -0.72
C TYR A 162 11.24 2.61 0.05
N CYS A 163 11.63 1.47 -0.48
CA CYS A 163 11.27 0.17 0.08
C CYS A 163 11.99 -0.08 1.42
N TYR A 164 11.23 -0.35 2.47
CA TYR A 164 11.79 -0.69 3.79
C TYR A 164 12.46 -2.07 3.83
N ALA A 165 12.07 -2.97 2.91
CA ALA A 165 12.50 -4.37 2.94
C ALA A 165 13.77 -4.66 2.15
N ASN A 166 14.22 -3.77 1.26
CA ASN A 166 15.45 -3.93 0.47
C ASN A 166 16.58 -3.08 1.05
N LEU A 167 17.33 -3.65 1.98
CA LEU A 167 18.40 -2.94 2.71
C LEU A 167 19.74 -2.86 1.95
N ILE A 168 19.93 -3.64 0.88
CA ILE A 168 21.20 -3.74 0.16
C ILE A 168 20.94 -3.64 -1.35
N PRO A 169 21.22 -2.48 -1.98
CA PRO A 169 20.88 -2.24 -3.38
C PRO A 169 21.49 -3.20 -4.41
N ASN A 170 22.62 -3.86 -4.08
CA ASN A 170 23.43 -4.61 -5.05
C ASN A 170 23.65 -6.10 -4.74
N LYS A 171 23.03 -6.69 -3.71
CA LYS A 171 23.17 -8.12 -3.41
C LYS A 171 22.00 -9.01 -3.87
N LEU A 172 21.04 -8.43 -4.56
CA LEU A 172 19.79 -9.09 -4.96
C LEU A 172 19.96 -10.26 -5.97
N TYR A 173 21.08 -10.34 -6.66
CA TYR A 173 21.23 -11.27 -7.79
C TYR A 173 21.78 -12.65 -7.42
N GLN A 174 22.20 -12.90 -6.19
CA GLN A 174 22.93 -14.13 -5.87
C GLN A 174 22.18 -15.15 -5.01
N THR A 175 21.00 -14.86 -4.46
CA THR A 175 20.42 -15.76 -3.43
C THR A 175 19.05 -16.35 -3.76
N ILE A 176 18.40 -16.00 -4.87
CA ILE A 176 17.11 -16.60 -5.22
C ILE A 176 17.32 -17.60 -6.37
N ARG A 177 18.05 -18.66 -6.13
CA ARG A 177 17.72 -19.95 -6.72
C ARG A 177 16.82 -20.66 -5.72
N CYS A 178 15.55 -20.39 -5.77
CA CYS A 178 14.56 -21.26 -5.17
C CYS A 178 14.68 -22.62 -5.86
N ASN A 179 15.28 -23.56 -5.19
CA ASN A 179 15.09 -24.97 -5.48
C ASN A 179 13.64 -25.32 -5.10
N VAL A 180 12.69 -24.92 -5.90
CA VAL A 180 11.37 -25.54 -5.91
C VAL A 180 11.55 -26.86 -6.66
N ARG A 181 11.87 -27.91 -5.92
CA ARG A 181 11.59 -29.27 -6.40
C ARG A 181 10.08 -29.47 -6.19
N LEU A 182 9.35 -29.53 -7.29
CA LEU A 182 7.99 -30.07 -7.35
C LEU A 182 8.02 -31.54 -6.99
#